data_43dbe26f767959ef72203fb8247180fe
#
_entry.id   43dbe26f767959ef72203fb8247180fe
#
_cell.length_a   1.000
_cell.length_b   1.000
_cell.length_c   1.000
_cell.angle_alpha   90.00
_cell.angle_beta   90.00
_cell.angle_gamma   90.00
#
_symmetry.space_group_name_H-M   'P 1'
#
loop_
_entity.id
_entity.type
_entity.pdbx_description
1 polymer ?
#
loop_
_entity_poly.entity_id
_entity_poly.type
_entity_poly.pdbx_seq_one_letter_code
_entity_poly.pdbx_strand_id
1 'polypeptide(L)'
;QSDMPVDQARAILGDDLLIGLSAQTPAHVEAALSQGRDIVDYLGVGALHGTGTKPEAGELGLAEIRDVVNASPWPVCVIGGVSASDAQDVARVGCDGLSVVSAICRSTDPKSSARELAEAWRTAKE
;
A
#
# COMPACT_ATOMS: atom_id res chain seq x y z
N GLN A 1 0.28 -2.20 -13.12
CA GLN A 1 0.61 -3.50 -13.70
C GLN A 1 0.06 -3.68 -15.11
N SER A 2 -1.12 -3.17 -15.39
CA SER A 2 -1.73 -3.21 -16.73
C SER A 2 -1.31 -2.06 -17.62
N ASP A 3 -0.79 -0.97 -17.05
CA ASP A 3 -0.54 0.27 -17.77
C ASP A 3 0.86 0.32 -18.37
N MET A 4 1.88 0.09 -17.53
CA MET A 4 3.28 0.10 -17.96
C MET A 4 4.08 -0.92 -17.16
N PRO A 5 4.92 -1.74 -17.81
CA PRO A 5 5.87 -2.58 -17.10
C PRO A 5 6.82 -1.75 -16.23
N VAL A 6 7.11 -2.24 -15.02
CA VAL A 6 7.86 -1.46 -14.02
C VAL A 6 9.31 -1.20 -14.43
N ASP A 7 9.92 -2.10 -15.19
CA ASP A 7 11.25 -1.92 -15.77
C ASP A 7 11.31 -0.77 -16.78
N GLN A 8 10.26 -0.61 -17.59
CA GLN A 8 10.12 0.53 -18.50
C GLN A 8 9.92 1.84 -17.73
N ALA A 9 9.10 1.81 -16.66
CA ALA A 9 8.93 3.00 -15.81
C ALA A 9 10.26 3.42 -15.18
N ARG A 10 11.06 2.48 -14.68
CA ARG A 10 12.39 2.75 -14.13
C ARG A 10 13.34 3.33 -15.19
N ALA A 11 13.34 2.79 -16.39
CA ALA A 11 14.16 3.29 -17.50
C ALA A 11 13.83 4.75 -17.87
N ILE A 12 12.57 5.14 -17.78
CA ILE A 12 12.11 6.51 -18.06
C ILE A 12 12.45 7.45 -16.91
N LEU A 13 12.19 7.05 -15.66
CA LEU A 13 12.31 7.88 -14.47
C LEU A 13 13.74 8.01 -13.94
N GLY A 14 14.62 7.05 -14.27
CA GLY A 14 15.96 6.96 -13.71
C GLY A 14 15.96 6.46 -12.26
N ASP A 15 17.10 6.61 -11.60
CA ASP A 15 17.33 6.03 -10.26
C ASP A 15 16.95 7.00 -9.11
N ASP A 16 16.75 8.27 -9.39
CA ASP A 16 16.52 9.30 -8.37
C ASP A 16 15.05 9.44 -7.94
N LEU A 17 14.11 8.84 -8.69
CA LEU A 17 12.68 8.93 -8.39
C LEU A 17 12.14 7.62 -7.78
N LEU A 18 11.22 7.76 -6.84
CA LEU A 18 10.58 6.63 -6.19
C LEU A 18 9.51 6.01 -7.08
N ILE A 19 9.53 4.68 -7.18
CA ILE A 19 8.51 3.89 -7.87
C ILE A 19 7.79 2.99 -6.89
N GLY A 20 6.49 3.21 -6.74
CA GLY A 20 5.59 2.30 -6.05
C GLY A 20 4.88 1.36 -7.03
N LEU A 21 4.79 0.09 -6.70
CA LEU A 21 4.11 -0.91 -7.49
C LEU A 21 2.92 -1.49 -6.74
N SER A 22 1.76 -1.58 -7.41
CA SER A 22 0.61 -2.30 -6.85
C SER A 22 0.84 -3.81 -6.91
N ALA A 23 0.66 -4.49 -5.79
CA ALA A 23 0.75 -5.94 -5.68
C ALA A 23 -0.38 -6.46 -4.80
N GLN A 24 -0.99 -7.59 -5.18
CA GLN A 24 -2.10 -8.20 -4.46
C GLN A 24 -1.80 -9.64 -4.03
N THR A 25 -0.75 -10.24 -4.56
CA THR A 25 -0.36 -11.63 -4.30
C THR A 25 1.14 -11.77 -4.20
N PRO A 26 1.66 -12.82 -3.51
CA PRO A 26 3.08 -13.15 -3.55
C PRO A 26 3.63 -13.34 -4.97
N ALA A 27 2.83 -13.86 -5.90
CA ALA A 27 3.23 -14.01 -7.29
C ALA A 27 3.53 -12.66 -7.97
N HIS A 28 2.78 -11.61 -7.64
CA HIS A 28 3.08 -10.24 -8.12
C HIS A 28 4.44 -9.74 -7.58
N VAL A 29 4.76 -10.06 -6.33
CA VAL A 29 6.06 -9.72 -5.72
C VAL A 29 7.20 -10.45 -6.44
N GLU A 30 7.05 -11.77 -6.67
CA GLU A 30 8.04 -12.59 -7.38
C GLU A 30 8.27 -12.10 -8.81
N ALA A 31 7.19 -11.74 -9.52
CA ALA A 31 7.28 -11.20 -10.87
C ALA A 31 8.07 -9.87 -10.90
N ALA A 32 7.86 -9.00 -9.92
CA ALA A 32 8.63 -7.76 -9.79
C ALA A 32 10.09 -8.04 -9.45
N LEU A 33 10.36 -8.96 -8.51
CA LEU A 33 11.72 -9.37 -8.13
C LEU A 33 12.51 -9.97 -9.31
N SER A 34 11.85 -10.67 -10.23
CA SER A 34 12.50 -11.22 -11.43
C SER A 34 13.08 -10.14 -12.35
N GLN A 35 12.59 -8.91 -12.25
CA GLN A 35 13.09 -7.78 -13.02
C GLN A 35 14.24 -7.03 -12.31
N GLY A 36 14.50 -7.34 -11.04
CA GLY A 36 15.55 -6.75 -10.23
C GLY A 36 15.01 -6.09 -8.94
N ARG A 37 15.80 -6.15 -7.89
CA ARG A 37 15.41 -5.61 -6.57
C ARG A 37 15.34 -4.09 -6.54
N ASP A 38 16.14 -3.41 -7.35
CA ASP A 38 16.27 -1.94 -7.36
C ASP A 38 15.25 -1.24 -8.28
N ILE A 39 14.38 -2.02 -8.95
CA ILE A 39 13.37 -1.47 -9.87
C ILE A 39 12.22 -0.80 -9.12
N VAL A 40 11.87 -1.33 -7.94
CA VAL A 40 10.75 -0.88 -7.11
C VAL A 40 11.27 -0.37 -5.77
N ASP A 41 10.66 0.67 -5.25
CA ASP A 41 11.00 1.23 -3.93
C ASP A 41 10.03 0.83 -2.83
N TYR A 42 8.75 0.61 -3.17
CA TYR A 42 7.74 0.13 -2.22
C TYR A 42 6.56 -0.52 -2.95
N LEU A 43 5.74 -1.27 -2.20
CA LEU A 43 4.51 -1.88 -2.71
C LEU A 43 3.28 -1.18 -2.12
N GLY A 44 2.28 -0.97 -2.96
CA GLY A 44 0.92 -0.64 -2.55
C GLY A 44 0.05 -1.89 -2.61
N VAL A 45 -0.59 -2.26 -1.50
CA VAL A 45 -1.40 -3.47 -1.38
C VAL A 45 -2.82 -3.11 -0.95
N GLY A 46 -3.81 -3.63 -1.63
CA GLY A 46 -5.21 -3.39 -1.33
C GLY A 46 -6.13 -3.89 -2.46
N ALA A 47 -7.44 -3.62 -2.36
CA ALA A 47 -8.06 -2.79 -1.30
C ALA A 47 -8.28 -3.58 -0.02
N LEU A 48 -8.01 -2.96 1.14
CA LEU A 48 -8.33 -3.57 2.44
C LEU A 48 -9.85 -3.64 2.63
N HIS A 49 -10.57 -2.60 2.23
CA HIS A 49 -12.02 -2.55 2.18
C HIS A 49 -12.47 -2.07 0.81
N GLY A 50 -13.66 -2.47 0.37
CA GLY A 50 -14.26 -1.97 -0.87
C GLY A 50 -14.34 -0.45 -0.88
N THR A 51 -14.02 0.17 -2.01
CA THR A 51 -14.00 1.62 -2.14
C THR A 51 -14.87 2.10 -3.29
N GLY A 52 -15.53 3.25 -3.11
CA GLY A 52 -16.24 3.95 -4.19
C GLY A 52 -15.29 4.61 -5.21
N THR A 53 -14.00 4.73 -4.88
CA THR A 53 -12.99 5.33 -5.78
C THR A 53 -12.56 4.38 -6.89
N LYS A 54 -12.42 3.07 -6.56
CA LYS A 54 -12.16 2.00 -7.52
C LYS A 54 -13.03 0.80 -7.19
N PRO A 55 -14.31 0.77 -7.63
CA PRO A 55 -15.23 -0.32 -7.30
C PRO A 55 -14.79 -1.69 -7.83
N GLU A 56 -13.98 -1.71 -8.89
CA GLU A 56 -13.40 -2.91 -9.50
C GLU A 56 -12.23 -3.51 -8.72
N ALA A 57 -11.66 -2.77 -7.78
CA ALA A 57 -10.62 -3.30 -6.90
C ALA A 57 -11.25 -4.27 -5.91
N GLY A 58 -10.90 -5.55 -5.98
CA GLY A 58 -11.34 -6.56 -5.02
C GLY A 58 -10.78 -6.29 -3.63
N GLU A 59 -11.49 -6.74 -2.59
CA GLU A 59 -11.01 -6.68 -1.21
C GLU A 59 -9.97 -7.78 -0.95
N LEU A 60 -8.92 -7.43 -0.20
CA LEU A 60 -7.94 -8.35 0.35
C LEU A 60 -8.10 -8.43 1.87
N GLY A 61 -8.19 -9.65 2.39
CA GLY A 61 -8.16 -9.86 3.82
C GLY A 61 -6.76 -9.62 4.40
N LEU A 62 -6.69 -9.49 5.74
CA LEU A 62 -5.41 -9.30 6.43
C LEU A 62 -4.45 -10.49 6.24
N ALA A 63 -4.97 -11.70 6.02
CA ALA A 63 -4.16 -12.87 5.74
C ALA A 63 -3.43 -12.76 4.40
N GLU A 64 -4.13 -12.37 3.34
CA GLU A 64 -3.55 -12.15 2.01
C GLU A 64 -2.54 -11.00 2.03
N ILE A 65 -2.83 -9.92 2.76
CA ILE A 65 -1.89 -8.82 2.93
C ILE A 65 -0.62 -9.29 3.64
N ARG A 66 -0.75 -10.10 4.68
CA ARG A 66 0.39 -10.71 5.38
C ARG A 66 1.25 -11.57 4.46
N ASP A 67 0.63 -12.35 3.56
CA ASP A 67 1.36 -13.18 2.60
C ASP A 67 2.20 -12.31 1.64
N VAL A 68 1.66 -11.18 1.19
CA VAL A 68 2.43 -10.22 0.39
C VAL A 68 3.56 -9.59 1.19
N VAL A 69 3.31 -9.18 2.45
CA VAL A 69 4.34 -8.62 3.35
C VAL A 69 5.48 -9.60 3.53
N ASN A 70 5.17 -10.88 3.80
CA ASN A 70 6.18 -11.91 4.02
C ASN A 70 7.02 -12.21 2.77
N ALA A 71 6.44 -12.06 1.58
CA ALA A 71 7.13 -12.27 0.32
C ALA A 71 7.96 -11.05 -0.13
N SER A 72 7.64 -9.86 0.38
CA SER A 72 8.21 -8.60 -0.11
C SER A 72 9.55 -8.27 0.54
N PRO A 73 10.58 -7.94 -0.27
CA PRO A 73 11.81 -7.33 0.23
C PRO A 73 11.69 -5.80 0.38
N TRP A 74 10.57 -5.22 -0.10
CA TRP A 74 10.31 -3.79 -0.08
C TRP A 74 9.31 -3.41 1.01
N PRO A 75 9.31 -2.16 1.47
CA PRO A 75 8.24 -1.65 2.33
C PRO A 75 6.87 -1.83 1.70
N VAL A 76 5.88 -2.17 2.52
CA VAL A 76 4.50 -2.41 2.10
C VAL A 76 3.56 -1.39 2.72
N CYS A 77 2.81 -0.69 1.88
CA CYS A 77 1.79 0.26 2.27
C CYS A 77 0.41 -0.25 1.90
N VAL A 78 -0.51 -0.29 2.86
CA VAL A 78 -1.90 -0.71 2.61
C VAL A 78 -2.73 0.47 2.15
N ILE A 79 -3.59 0.22 1.16
CA ILE A 79 -4.49 1.20 0.59
C ILE A 79 -5.88 0.60 0.37
N GLY A 80 -6.87 1.45 0.15
CA GLY A 80 -8.24 1.09 -0.21
C GLY A 80 -9.16 0.95 0.99
N GLY A 81 -9.99 1.97 1.21
CA GLY A 81 -10.98 2.04 2.29
C GLY A 81 -10.39 2.07 3.70
N VAL A 82 -9.12 2.40 3.83
CA VAL A 82 -8.39 2.42 5.10
C VAL A 82 -8.81 3.62 5.94
N SER A 83 -8.96 3.40 7.25
CA SER A 83 -9.25 4.41 8.25
C SER A 83 -8.34 4.27 9.48
N ALA A 84 -8.47 5.18 10.44
CA ALA A 84 -7.70 5.14 11.68
C ALA A 84 -7.94 3.85 12.50
N SER A 85 -9.15 3.27 12.42
CA SER A 85 -9.49 2.03 13.13
C SER A 85 -8.74 0.80 12.60
N ASP A 86 -8.24 0.84 11.37
CA ASP A 86 -7.48 -0.27 10.78
C ASP A 86 -6.00 -0.29 11.17
N ALA A 87 -5.51 0.81 11.74
CA ALA A 87 -4.08 1.02 11.98
C ALA A 87 -3.43 -0.12 12.78
N GLN A 88 -4.08 -0.60 13.83
CA GLN A 88 -3.54 -1.65 14.69
C GLN A 88 -3.42 -2.99 13.96
N ASP A 89 -4.44 -3.39 13.22
CA ASP A 89 -4.45 -4.66 12.51
C ASP A 89 -3.47 -4.65 11.34
N VAL A 90 -3.39 -3.55 10.61
CA VAL A 90 -2.44 -3.35 9.51
C VAL A 90 -0.99 -3.35 10.03
N ALA A 91 -0.71 -2.70 11.15
CA ALA A 91 0.61 -2.74 11.77
C ALA A 91 0.99 -4.16 12.24
N ARG A 92 0.01 -4.88 12.81
CA ARG A 92 0.21 -6.26 13.31
C ARG A 92 0.53 -7.26 12.21
N VAL A 93 0.01 -7.09 11.00
CA VAL A 93 0.38 -7.95 9.86
C VAL A 93 1.71 -7.58 9.22
N GLY A 94 2.37 -6.53 9.69
CA GLY A 94 3.74 -6.18 9.31
C GLY A 94 3.87 -5.11 8.24
N CYS A 95 2.79 -4.41 7.89
CA CYS A 95 2.86 -3.30 6.94
C CYS A 95 3.67 -2.12 7.48
N ASP A 96 4.24 -1.35 6.57
CA ASP A 96 5.09 -0.20 6.89
C ASP A 96 4.34 1.13 6.88
N GLY A 97 3.17 1.17 6.25
CA GLY A 97 2.37 2.39 6.16
C GLY A 97 0.91 2.16 5.78
N LEU A 98 0.13 3.25 5.94
CA LEU A 98 -1.23 3.38 5.48
C LEU A 98 -1.34 4.46 4.42
N SER A 99 -2.14 4.20 3.38
CA SER A 99 -2.52 5.21 2.39
C SER A 99 -4.03 5.38 2.38
N VAL A 100 -4.47 6.62 2.41
CA VAL A 100 -5.89 6.97 2.48
C VAL A 100 -6.25 8.05 1.45
N VAL A 101 -7.49 8.04 1.00
CA VAL A 101 -8.07 9.11 0.18
C VAL A 101 -9.28 9.71 0.92
N SER A 102 -10.39 8.97 0.97
CA SER A 102 -11.65 9.47 1.50
C SER A 102 -11.62 9.79 2.99
N ALA A 103 -10.82 9.09 3.77
CA ALA A 103 -10.67 9.34 5.20
C ALA A 103 -10.19 10.77 5.52
N ILE A 104 -9.45 11.38 4.61
CA ILE A 104 -9.01 12.78 4.72
C ILE A 104 -9.83 13.68 3.79
N CYS A 105 -9.92 13.33 2.49
CA CYS A 105 -10.46 14.22 1.47
C CYS A 105 -11.97 14.45 1.58
N ARG A 106 -12.72 13.53 2.18
CA ARG A 106 -14.16 13.66 2.44
C ARG A 106 -14.49 14.08 3.87
N SER A 107 -13.48 14.28 4.71
CA SER A 107 -13.69 14.76 6.07
C SER A 107 -14.12 16.22 6.09
N THR A 108 -14.98 16.57 7.03
CA THR A 108 -15.34 17.97 7.32
C THR A 108 -14.19 18.76 7.97
N ASP A 109 -13.24 18.05 8.59
CA ASP A 109 -11.99 18.60 9.12
C ASP A 109 -10.81 17.71 8.70
N PRO A 110 -10.26 17.92 7.48
CA PRO A 110 -9.15 17.11 6.96
C PRO A 110 -7.90 17.14 7.84
N LYS A 111 -7.63 18.27 8.49
CA LYS A 111 -6.47 18.44 9.37
C LYS A 111 -6.58 17.54 10.61
N SER A 112 -7.75 17.51 11.23
CA SER A 112 -8.01 16.66 12.39
C SER A 112 -7.96 15.18 12.02
N SER A 113 -8.58 14.81 10.89
CA SER A 113 -8.55 13.43 10.39
C SER A 113 -7.15 12.94 10.07
N ALA A 114 -6.32 13.77 9.45
CA ALA A 114 -4.92 13.43 9.16
C ALA A 114 -4.11 13.24 10.46
N ARG A 115 -4.37 14.07 11.47
CA ARG A 115 -3.71 13.94 12.78
C ARG A 115 -4.13 12.65 13.48
N GLU A 116 -5.42 12.34 13.51
CA GLU A 116 -5.95 11.10 14.08
C GLU A 116 -5.33 9.86 13.44
N LEU A 117 -5.26 9.82 12.12
CA LEU A 117 -4.59 8.74 11.37
C LEU A 117 -3.12 8.60 11.75
N ALA A 118 -2.39 9.71 11.83
CA ALA A 118 -0.98 9.69 12.19
C ALA A 118 -0.75 9.22 13.63
N GLU A 119 -1.61 9.62 14.56
CA GLU A 119 -1.56 9.19 15.96
C GLU A 119 -1.91 7.70 16.10
N ALA A 120 -2.98 7.24 15.43
CA ALA A 120 -3.37 5.84 15.44
C ALA A 120 -2.25 4.94 14.89
N TRP A 121 -1.62 5.35 13.78
CA TRP A 121 -0.49 4.61 13.20
C TRP A 121 0.73 4.59 14.12
N ARG A 122 1.09 5.71 14.71
CA ARG A 122 2.22 5.78 15.65
C ARG A 122 2.01 4.85 16.84
N THR A 123 0.83 4.88 17.44
CA THR A 123 0.47 4.00 18.56
C THR A 123 0.50 2.52 18.16
N ALA A 124 0.03 2.19 16.97
CA ALA A 124 0.01 0.82 16.47
C ALA A 124 1.42 0.25 16.23
N LYS A 125 2.41 1.11 15.97
CA LYS A 125 3.81 0.73 15.75
C LYS A 125 4.66 0.68 17.03
N GLU A 126 4.15 1.18 18.14
CA GLU A 126 4.78 1.03 19.45
C GLU A 126 4.68 -0.39 19.99
#